data_bc96619a4bdd3fb3c44bf0986f60fe11
#
_entry.id   bc96619a4bdd3fb3c44bf0986f60fe11
#
_cell.length_a   1.000
_cell.length_b   1.000
_cell.length_c   1.000
_cell.angle_alpha   90.00
_cell.angle_beta   90.00
_cell.angle_gamma   90.00
#
_symmetry.space_group_name_H-M   'P 1'
#
loop_
_entity.id
_entity.type
_entity.pdbx_description
1 polymer ?
#
loop_
_entity_poly.entity_id
_entity_poly.type
_entity_poly.pdbx_seq_one_letter_code
_entity_poly.pdbx_strand_id
1 'polypeptide(L)'
;MISQIRKRDGEFVNYDSSKIVDAIQKAHKEVTGESLEVIDEVISNVEKELIREEDIVTVELIQDKVEEALLEQGIYDTAKAYILYREKQRQNRKRDMFKKRKAMKPYEYPEFMEYADAIRNSYWVHTEFNFTSDTQEFHTKLKPHEKTAVQNAMLAISQVEVDIKKFWGGLHDKFPKYEFSAVGGEFAESELRHAEAYSALLETLGLNEQFNRIDEIPALKERTDYLGKSVSWAKTGEDKDYVLSLILFSLFIEHVSLFSQFLIMMSFNKHQNTLSGLSNVIEATSKEEQIHGLFGIDIVNTLREERPEWFDESMSQAVYEACLDSYDAEKKVVDWIFEDGELDFLPKEEVLEFIKNRLNNSLESVGFDKIFDEDKELVQKSEWFNDEVIGTKLTDFFNKRSVNYTKYANSIKENTLFSPNSEFEQEGADNSKAMVNAVLRMRMLTL
;
A
#
# COMPACT_ATOMS: atom_id res chain seq x y z
N MET A 1 30.05 -36.06 -5.07
CA MET A 1 28.64 -36.44 -5.29
C MET A 1 27.76 -35.45 -4.58
N ILE A 2 26.81 -34.85 -5.27
CA ILE A 2 25.90 -33.87 -4.66
C ILE A 2 24.92 -34.63 -3.78
N SER A 3 24.87 -34.32 -2.49
CA SER A 3 23.97 -35.00 -1.54
C SER A 3 22.70 -34.23 -1.31
N GLN A 4 22.77 -32.92 -1.23
CA GLN A 4 21.65 -32.04 -0.95
C GLN A 4 21.69 -30.77 -1.80
N ILE A 5 20.52 -30.21 -2.06
CA ILE A 5 20.32 -28.94 -2.74
C ILE A 5 19.43 -28.04 -1.92
N ARG A 6 19.61 -26.75 -2.06
CA ARG A 6 18.74 -25.75 -1.44
C ARG A 6 17.62 -25.36 -2.40
N LYS A 7 16.39 -25.60 -2.00
CA LYS A 7 15.21 -25.08 -2.68
C LYS A 7 15.10 -23.56 -2.56
N ARG A 8 14.21 -22.97 -3.35
CA ARG A 8 13.95 -21.53 -3.36
C ARG A 8 13.38 -20.98 -2.05
N ASP A 9 12.61 -21.81 -1.32
CA ASP A 9 12.08 -21.49 0.01
C ASP A 9 13.12 -21.62 1.13
N GLY A 10 14.37 -21.98 0.77
CA GLY A 10 15.48 -22.17 1.69
C GLY A 10 15.58 -23.56 2.31
N GLU A 11 14.62 -24.46 2.03
CA GLU A 11 14.66 -25.85 2.50
C GLU A 11 15.76 -26.66 1.81
N PHE A 12 16.47 -27.48 2.57
CA PHE A 12 17.43 -28.45 2.02
C PHE A 12 16.74 -29.78 1.77
N VAL A 13 16.91 -30.30 0.55
CA VAL A 13 16.37 -31.59 0.13
C VAL A 13 17.45 -32.42 -0.55
N ASN A 14 17.27 -33.75 -0.57
CA ASN A 14 18.18 -34.61 -1.27
C ASN A 14 18.19 -34.29 -2.77
N TYR A 15 19.38 -34.33 -3.37
CA TYR A 15 19.54 -34.19 -4.82
C TYR A 15 18.89 -35.39 -5.52
N ASP A 16 18.12 -35.11 -6.57
CA ASP A 16 17.43 -36.12 -7.36
C ASP A 16 17.51 -35.74 -8.85
N SER A 17 18.43 -36.41 -9.56
CA SER A 17 18.67 -36.15 -10.99
C SER A 17 17.48 -36.54 -11.88
N SER A 18 16.60 -37.43 -11.43
CA SER A 18 15.43 -37.83 -12.22
C SER A 18 14.50 -36.65 -12.55
N LYS A 19 14.41 -35.65 -11.64
CA LYS A 19 13.64 -34.44 -11.88
C LYS A 19 14.20 -33.57 -12.99
N ILE A 20 15.51 -33.57 -13.16
CA ILE A 20 16.20 -32.85 -14.23
C ILE A 20 15.97 -33.58 -15.56
N VAL A 21 16.11 -34.90 -15.56
CA VAL A 21 15.82 -35.78 -16.71
C VAL A 21 14.39 -35.52 -17.20
N ASP A 22 13.41 -35.59 -16.31
CA ASP A 22 12.00 -35.38 -16.64
C ASP A 22 11.73 -34.00 -17.25
N ALA A 23 12.35 -32.94 -16.70
CA ALA A 23 12.18 -31.58 -17.19
C ALA A 23 12.77 -31.41 -18.61
N ILE A 24 13.98 -31.94 -18.87
CA ILE A 24 14.63 -31.88 -20.18
C ILE A 24 13.85 -32.71 -21.20
N GLN A 25 13.43 -33.93 -20.85
CA GLN A 25 12.65 -34.80 -21.73
C GLN A 25 11.31 -34.17 -22.12
N LYS A 26 10.63 -33.53 -21.20
CA LYS A 26 9.39 -32.79 -21.49
C LYS A 26 9.62 -31.66 -22.49
N ALA A 27 10.68 -30.85 -22.26
CA ALA A 27 11.03 -29.78 -23.17
C ALA A 27 11.40 -30.27 -24.56
N HIS A 28 12.17 -31.36 -24.65
CA HIS A 28 12.57 -31.97 -25.92
C HIS A 28 11.38 -32.53 -26.69
N LYS A 29 10.52 -33.28 -26.01
CA LYS A 29 9.33 -33.88 -26.60
C LYS A 29 8.32 -32.83 -27.10
N GLU A 30 8.23 -31.67 -26.46
CA GLU A 30 7.38 -30.57 -26.91
C GLU A 30 7.81 -30.02 -28.25
N VAL A 31 9.12 -30.06 -28.57
CA VAL A 31 9.67 -29.48 -29.81
C VAL A 31 9.82 -30.52 -30.90
N THR A 32 10.26 -31.77 -30.56
CA THR A 32 10.60 -32.81 -31.54
C THR A 32 9.56 -33.91 -31.67
N GLY A 33 8.68 -34.06 -30.66
CA GLY A 33 7.77 -35.21 -30.54
C GLY A 33 8.41 -36.49 -30.04
N GLU A 34 9.73 -36.55 -29.90
CA GLU A 34 10.53 -37.71 -29.55
C GLU A 34 11.26 -37.57 -28.22
N SER A 35 11.84 -38.63 -27.71
CA SER A 35 12.66 -38.59 -26.49
C SER A 35 14.12 -38.28 -26.86
N LEU A 36 14.80 -37.51 -26.01
CA LEU A 36 16.20 -37.15 -26.19
C LEU A 36 17.10 -38.36 -25.87
N GLU A 37 17.80 -38.89 -26.87
CA GLU A 37 18.67 -40.07 -26.69
C GLU A 37 19.92 -39.76 -25.87
N VAL A 38 20.47 -38.54 -25.99
CA VAL A 38 21.73 -38.14 -25.31
C VAL A 38 21.50 -37.56 -23.91
N ILE A 39 20.36 -37.81 -23.29
CA ILE A 39 19.98 -37.24 -22.02
C ILE A 39 21.00 -37.55 -20.90
N ASP A 40 21.53 -38.78 -20.86
CA ASP A 40 22.49 -39.21 -19.83
C ASP A 40 23.81 -38.44 -19.94
N GLU A 41 24.23 -38.08 -21.15
CA GLU A 41 25.42 -37.26 -21.38
C GLU A 41 25.20 -35.82 -20.91
N VAL A 42 24.04 -35.24 -21.18
CA VAL A 42 23.66 -33.91 -20.68
C VAL A 42 23.70 -33.89 -19.15
N ILE A 43 23.05 -34.86 -18.49
CA ILE A 43 23.02 -34.95 -17.02
C ILE A 43 24.43 -35.14 -16.45
N SER A 44 25.26 -36.00 -17.06
CA SER A 44 26.65 -36.22 -16.62
C SER A 44 27.46 -34.91 -16.66
N ASN A 45 27.27 -34.09 -17.69
CA ASN A 45 27.97 -32.81 -17.81
C ASN A 45 27.43 -31.80 -16.76
N VAL A 46 26.14 -31.71 -16.56
CA VAL A 46 25.53 -30.86 -15.48
C VAL A 46 26.10 -31.25 -14.12
N GLU A 47 26.11 -32.54 -13.78
CA GLU A 47 26.62 -33.02 -12.49
C GLU A 47 28.11 -32.75 -12.29
N LYS A 48 28.93 -32.85 -13.34
CA LYS A 48 30.36 -32.52 -13.29
C LYS A 48 30.59 -31.04 -12.98
N GLU A 49 29.82 -30.15 -13.62
CA GLU A 49 29.94 -28.73 -13.37
C GLU A 49 29.44 -28.35 -11.96
N LEU A 50 28.30 -28.91 -11.51
CA LEU A 50 27.79 -28.69 -10.16
C LEU A 50 28.73 -29.16 -9.03
N ILE A 51 29.54 -30.24 -9.28
CA ILE A 51 30.54 -30.73 -8.31
C ILE A 51 31.74 -29.79 -8.21
N ARG A 52 32.01 -28.99 -9.23
CA ARG A 52 33.09 -27.98 -9.25
C ARG A 52 32.75 -26.70 -8.50
N GLU A 53 31.45 -26.43 -8.29
CA GLU A 53 31.04 -25.27 -7.53
C GLU A 53 31.35 -25.47 -6.06
N GLU A 54 31.98 -24.47 -5.44
CA GLU A 54 32.32 -24.48 -4.01
C GLU A 54 31.15 -24.05 -3.15
N ASP A 55 30.12 -23.45 -3.76
CA ASP A 55 28.93 -22.94 -3.11
C ASP A 55 27.82 -23.98 -2.92
N ILE A 56 26.82 -23.64 -2.12
CA ILE A 56 25.62 -24.45 -1.93
C ILE A 56 24.86 -24.57 -3.26
N VAL A 57 24.71 -25.81 -3.76
CA VAL A 57 23.95 -26.07 -4.97
C VAL A 57 22.49 -25.67 -4.77
N THR A 58 21.99 -24.75 -5.60
CA THR A 58 20.61 -24.28 -5.63
C THR A 58 19.86 -24.78 -6.84
N VAL A 59 18.53 -24.73 -6.80
CA VAL A 59 17.70 -25.09 -7.96
C VAL A 59 17.98 -24.18 -9.15
N GLU A 60 18.26 -22.89 -8.91
CA GLU A 60 18.63 -21.92 -9.95
C GLU A 60 19.94 -22.32 -10.63
N LEU A 61 20.98 -22.59 -9.84
CA LEU A 61 22.27 -23.02 -10.36
C LEU A 61 22.14 -24.29 -11.21
N ILE A 62 21.36 -25.28 -10.75
CA ILE A 62 21.10 -26.51 -11.54
C ILE A 62 20.47 -26.15 -12.88
N GLN A 63 19.48 -25.28 -12.91
CA GLN A 63 18.76 -24.85 -14.11
C GLN A 63 19.71 -24.14 -15.10
N ASP A 64 20.58 -23.26 -14.59
CA ASP A 64 21.56 -22.55 -15.40
C ASP A 64 22.55 -23.54 -16.03
N LYS A 65 23.05 -24.51 -15.26
CA LYS A 65 23.95 -25.56 -15.79
C LYS A 65 23.26 -26.50 -16.80
N VAL A 66 21.96 -26.74 -16.67
CA VAL A 66 21.19 -27.48 -17.68
C VAL A 66 21.11 -26.70 -18.99
N GLU A 67 20.84 -25.39 -18.92
CA GLU A 67 20.80 -24.54 -20.10
C GLU A 67 22.16 -24.49 -20.81
N GLU A 68 23.25 -24.29 -20.05
CA GLU A 68 24.62 -24.32 -20.57
C GLU A 68 24.94 -25.68 -21.27
N ALA A 69 24.66 -26.79 -20.61
CA ALA A 69 24.95 -28.12 -21.15
C ALA A 69 24.17 -28.44 -22.45
N LEU A 70 22.90 -28.03 -22.55
CA LEU A 70 22.08 -28.17 -23.74
C LEU A 70 22.61 -27.33 -24.90
N LEU A 71 23.06 -26.10 -24.64
CA LEU A 71 23.63 -25.19 -25.63
C LEU A 71 25.01 -25.71 -26.12
N GLU A 72 25.87 -26.17 -25.22
CA GLU A 72 27.20 -26.72 -25.55
C GLU A 72 27.13 -27.99 -26.42
N GLN A 73 26.10 -28.81 -26.21
CA GLN A 73 25.85 -30.00 -27.04
C GLN A 73 25.12 -29.71 -28.34
N GLY A 74 24.81 -28.42 -28.63
CA GLY A 74 24.14 -28.02 -29.87
C GLY A 74 22.64 -28.36 -29.93
N ILE A 75 22.01 -28.67 -28.79
CA ILE A 75 20.59 -29.04 -28.69
C ILE A 75 19.76 -27.78 -28.52
N TYR A 76 19.88 -26.82 -29.45
CA TYR A 76 19.40 -25.46 -29.32
C TYR A 76 17.87 -25.35 -29.18
N ASP A 77 17.09 -26.13 -29.91
CA ASP A 77 15.63 -26.09 -29.87
C ASP A 77 15.11 -26.57 -28.52
N THR A 78 15.73 -27.61 -27.94
CA THR A 78 15.41 -28.09 -26.60
C THR A 78 15.83 -27.09 -25.54
N ALA A 79 17.02 -26.48 -25.66
CA ALA A 79 17.48 -25.44 -24.75
C ALA A 79 16.46 -24.25 -24.72
N LYS A 80 16.03 -23.79 -25.88
CA LYS A 80 15.03 -22.75 -26.02
C LYS A 80 13.70 -23.14 -25.37
N ALA A 81 13.21 -24.35 -25.62
CA ALA A 81 11.97 -24.85 -25.01
C ALA A 81 12.11 -24.97 -23.50
N TYR A 82 13.25 -25.44 -22.99
CA TYR A 82 13.54 -25.55 -21.56
C TYR A 82 13.55 -24.18 -20.88
N ILE A 83 14.21 -23.17 -21.46
CA ILE A 83 14.23 -21.77 -20.96
C ILE A 83 12.81 -21.18 -20.93
N LEU A 84 12.05 -21.35 -22.02
CA LEU A 84 10.66 -20.87 -22.08
C LEU A 84 9.76 -21.59 -21.07
N TYR A 85 9.93 -22.90 -20.91
CA TYR A 85 9.20 -23.68 -19.89
C TYR A 85 9.57 -23.22 -18.48
N ARG A 86 10.85 -23.02 -18.19
CA ARG A 86 11.34 -22.48 -16.90
C ARG A 86 10.71 -21.11 -16.61
N GLU A 87 10.72 -20.21 -17.59
CA GLU A 87 10.12 -18.89 -17.45
C GLU A 87 8.60 -18.96 -17.24
N LYS A 88 7.90 -19.77 -18.02
CA LYS A 88 6.45 -20.02 -17.83
C LYS A 88 6.15 -20.60 -16.45
N GLN A 89 6.96 -21.55 -15.96
CA GLN A 89 6.81 -22.09 -14.61
C GLN A 89 7.15 -21.05 -13.52
N ARG A 90 8.04 -20.12 -13.80
CA ARG A 90 8.34 -18.98 -12.92
C ARG A 90 7.16 -18.04 -12.81
N GLN A 91 6.53 -17.70 -13.93
CA GLN A 91 5.34 -16.85 -14.01
C GLN A 91 4.09 -17.54 -13.43
N ASN A 92 3.93 -18.86 -13.64
CA ASN A 92 2.79 -19.63 -13.13
C ASN A 92 2.90 -20.01 -11.64
N ARG A 93 4.03 -19.74 -10.99
CA ARG A 93 4.10 -19.93 -9.53
C ARG A 93 3.25 -18.88 -8.87
N LYS A 94 2.10 -19.29 -8.35
CA LYS A 94 1.30 -18.44 -7.48
C LYS A 94 2.19 -18.03 -6.30
N ARG A 95 2.51 -16.75 -6.23
CA ARG A 95 3.04 -16.15 -5.02
C ARG A 95 1.99 -16.32 -3.92
N ASP A 96 2.41 -16.34 -2.68
CA ASP A 96 1.53 -16.46 -1.54
C ASP A 96 2.13 -15.68 -0.36
N MET A 97 1.53 -14.53 -0.06
CA MET A 97 1.99 -13.64 1.01
C MET A 97 1.96 -14.32 2.38
N PHE A 98 0.99 -15.18 2.62
CA PHE A 98 0.79 -15.85 3.93
C PHE A 98 1.74 -17.03 4.15
N LYS A 99 2.33 -17.56 3.09
CA LYS A 99 3.21 -18.71 3.18
C LYS A 99 4.55 -18.36 3.81
N LYS A 100 4.88 -19.02 4.93
CA LYS A 100 6.14 -18.82 5.65
C LYS A 100 7.35 -19.12 4.75
N ARG A 101 8.36 -18.26 4.85
CA ARG A 101 9.62 -18.39 4.16
C ARG A 101 10.78 -18.49 5.16
N LYS A 102 11.80 -19.31 4.86
CA LYS A 102 13.02 -19.45 5.66
C LYS A 102 14.20 -18.63 5.12
N ALA A 103 14.27 -18.48 3.79
CA ALA A 103 15.37 -17.75 3.14
C ALA A 103 15.07 -16.27 3.03
N MET A 104 16.05 -15.40 3.35
CA MET A 104 15.92 -13.97 3.18
C MET A 104 15.94 -13.54 1.72
N LYS A 105 16.71 -14.20 0.85
CA LYS A 105 16.87 -13.91 -0.58
C LYS A 105 16.78 -15.18 -1.43
N PRO A 106 16.41 -15.05 -2.72
CA PRO A 106 15.90 -13.88 -3.41
C PRO A 106 14.55 -13.43 -2.81
N TYR A 107 14.21 -12.14 -2.88
CA TYR A 107 12.91 -11.65 -2.46
C TYR A 107 11.79 -12.25 -3.31
N GLU A 108 10.63 -12.55 -2.71
CA GLU A 108 9.44 -12.98 -3.44
C GLU A 108 8.61 -11.78 -3.94
N TYR A 109 8.71 -10.67 -3.20
CA TYR A 109 8.03 -9.40 -3.46
C TYR A 109 9.03 -8.24 -3.45
N PRO A 110 10.03 -8.23 -4.36
CA PRO A 110 11.08 -7.21 -4.36
C PRO A 110 10.53 -5.80 -4.56
N GLU A 111 9.39 -5.65 -5.21
CA GLU A 111 8.69 -4.40 -5.45
C GLU A 111 8.33 -3.67 -4.16
N PHE A 112 8.07 -4.39 -3.06
CA PHE A 112 7.74 -3.76 -1.79
C PHE A 112 8.95 -3.16 -1.05
N MET A 113 10.17 -3.63 -1.35
CA MET A 113 11.37 -3.04 -0.74
C MET A 113 11.59 -1.57 -1.12
N GLU A 114 11.03 -1.13 -2.26
CA GLU A 114 11.10 0.26 -2.68
C GLU A 114 10.44 1.21 -1.68
N TYR A 115 9.42 0.75 -0.95
CA TYR A 115 8.76 1.54 0.11
C TYR A 115 9.64 1.73 1.33
N ALA A 116 10.35 0.69 1.77
CA ALA A 116 11.32 0.82 2.86
C ALA A 116 12.44 1.79 2.47
N ASP A 117 12.93 1.72 1.23
CA ASP A 117 13.95 2.64 0.74
C ASP A 117 13.42 4.07 0.59
N ALA A 118 12.14 4.26 0.23
CA ALA A 118 11.51 5.58 0.17
C ALA A 118 11.48 6.25 1.55
N ILE A 119 11.04 5.54 2.61
CA ILE A 119 11.03 6.06 3.98
C ILE A 119 12.45 6.37 4.47
N ARG A 120 13.43 5.49 4.23
CA ARG A 120 14.84 5.74 4.58
C ARG A 120 15.40 6.99 3.91
N ASN A 121 15.00 7.24 2.67
CA ASN A 121 15.45 8.42 1.92
C ASN A 121 14.73 9.71 2.31
N SER A 122 13.55 9.62 2.92
CA SER A 122 12.77 10.75 3.44
C SER A 122 13.02 11.03 4.93
N TYR A 123 13.91 10.30 5.59
CA TYR A 123 14.14 10.37 7.03
C TYR A 123 14.39 11.80 7.52
N TRP A 124 13.70 12.18 8.59
CA TRP A 124 13.82 13.47 9.27
C TRP A 124 13.52 13.32 10.76
N VAL A 125 13.92 14.28 11.58
CA VAL A 125 13.60 14.34 13.02
C VAL A 125 13.04 15.72 13.36
N HIS A 126 12.12 15.80 14.33
CA HIS A 126 11.44 17.05 14.69
C HIS A 126 12.38 18.19 15.09
N THR A 127 13.56 17.89 15.61
CA THR A 127 14.58 18.87 16.00
C THR A 127 15.21 19.60 14.82
N GLU A 128 15.00 19.16 13.57
CA GLU A 128 15.45 19.89 12.37
C GLU A 128 14.56 21.08 12.05
N PHE A 129 13.37 21.18 12.65
CA PHE A 129 12.39 22.23 12.41
C PHE A 129 12.41 23.27 13.51
N ASN A 130 12.19 24.54 13.14
CA ASN A 130 12.18 25.66 14.09
C ASN A 130 10.76 26.25 14.20
N PHE A 131 10.17 26.14 15.39
CA PHE A 131 8.80 26.61 15.67
C PHE A 131 8.75 27.96 16.42
N THR A 132 9.87 28.68 16.56
CA THR A 132 9.93 29.91 17.34
C THR A 132 9.03 31.00 16.78
N SER A 133 9.03 31.16 15.45
CA SER A 133 8.13 32.12 14.77
C SER A 133 6.67 31.71 14.88
N ASP A 134 6.41 30.39 14.72
CA ASP A 134 5.05 29.84 14.72
C ASP A 134 4.34 30.06 16.05
N THR A 135 5.05 29.89 17.18
CA THR A 135 4.52 30.20 18.50
C THR A 135 4.09 31.66 18.63
N GLN A 136 4.95 32.60 18.18
CA GLN A 136 4.61 34.01 18.20
C GLN A 136 3.42 34.32 17.29
N GLU A 137 3.41 33.78 16.07
CA GLU A 137 2.35 33.99 15.08
C GLU A 137 1.02 33.44 15.58
N PHE A 138 1.01 32.23 16.13
CA PHE A 138 -0.17 31.60 16.73
C PHE A 138 -0.80 32.51 17.81
N HIS A 139 0.01 33.08 18.68
CA HIS A 139 -0.52 33.92 19.77
C HIS A 139 -0.91 35.32 19.34
N THR A 140 -0.23 35.94 18.37
CA THR A 140 -0.34 37.38 18.09
C THR A 140 -0.95 37.73 16.73
N LYS A 141 -0.85 36.85 15.71
CA LYS A 141 -1.31 37.15 14.35
C LYS A 141 -2.66 36.51 14.02
N LEU A 142 -2.92 35.29 14.50
CA LEU A 142 -4.12 34.55 14.14
C LEU A 142 -5.37 35.14 14.78
N LYS A 143 -6.45 35.18 14.02
CA LYS A 143 -7.79 35.49 14.52
C LYS A 143 -8.30 34.36 15.46
N PRO A 144 -9.30 34.62 16.34
CA PRO A 144 -9.79 33.60 17.27
C PRO A 144 -10.17 32.28 16.59
N HIS A 145 -11.01 32.30 15.55
CA HIS A 145 -11.45 31.11 14.83
C HIS A 145 -10.28 30.39 14.09
N GLU A 146 -9.28 31.16 13.62
CA GLU A 146 -8.05 30.57 13.01
C GLU A 146 -7.23 29.82 14.08
N LYS A 147 -7.15 30.36 15.32
CA LYS A 147 -6.49 29.65 16.44
C LYS A 147 -7.22 28.35 16.78
N THR A 148 -8.55 28.40 16.87
CA THR A 148 -9.37 27.20 17.11
C THR A 148 -9.15 26.17 16.02
N ALA A 149 -9.14 26.56 14.75
CA ALA A 149 -8.89 25.64 13.63
C ALA A 149 -7.49 24.97 13.73
N VAL A 150 -6.42 25.72 14.01
CA VAL A 150 -5.07 25.18 14.21
C VAL A 150 -5.03 24.23 15.41
N GLN A 151 -5.59 24.65 16.56
CA GLN A 151 -5.62 23.85 17.77
C GLN A 151 -6.36 22.53 17.57
N ASN A 152 -7.58 22.60 17.00
CA ASN A 152 -8.41 21.43 16.81
C ASN A 152 -7.82 20.48 15.74
N ALA A 153 -7.24 21.02 14.67
CA ALA A 153 -6.53 20.21 13.67
C ALA A 153 -5.33 19.48 14.27
N MET A 154 -4.50 20.15 15.09
CA MET A 154 -3.37 19.53 15.78
C MET A 154 -3.79 18.42 16.74
N LEU A 155 -4.85 18.63 17.52
CA LEU A 155 -5.39 17.61 18.41
C LEU A 155 -5.93 16.41 17.63
N ALA A 156 -6.58 16.66 16.49
CA ALA A 156 -7.11 15.62 15.63
C ALA A 156 -6.00 14.75 15.00
N ILE A 157 -4.93 15.37 14.51
CA ILE A 157 -3.76 14.63 13.97
C ILE A 157 -3.14 13.78 15.08
N SER A 158 -2.79 14.38 16.20
CA SER A 158 -2.08 13.72 17.31
C SER A 158 -2.83 12.52 17.89
N GLN A 159 -4.18 12.51 17.80
CA GLN A 159 -4.96 11.37 18.25
C GLN A 159 -4.74 10.11 17.41
N VAL A 160 -4.71 10.24 16.08
CA VAL A 160 -4.60 9.10 15.16
C VAL A 160 -3.25 8.42 15.35
N GLU A 161 -2.17 9.17 15.49
CA GLU A 161 -0.80 8.68 15.63
C GLU A 161 -0.58 7.74 16.83
N VAL A 162 -1.40 7.81 17.85
CA VAL A 162 -1.26 6.93 19.04
C VAL A 162 -1.53 5.46 18.70
N ASP A 163 -2.41 5.17 17.75
CA ASP A 163 -2.90 3.81 17.48
C ASP A 163 -2.32 3.18 16.20
N ILE A 164 -1.88 3.98 15.23
CA ILE A 164 -1.48 3.52 13.89
C ILE A 164 -0.24 2.63 13.91
N LYS A 165 0.80 3.00 14.63
CA LYS A 165 2.11 2.31 14.66
C LYS A 165 2.03 0.80 14.94
N LYS A 166 1.03 0.34 15.67
CA LYS A 166 0.85 -1.07 16.01
C LYS A 166 0.45 -1.92 14.81
N PHE A 167 -0.26 -1.34 13.85
CA PHE A 167 -0.73 -2.08 12.69
C PHE A 167 0.43 -2.47 11.78
N TRP A 168 1.25 -1.50 11.36
CA TRP A 168 2.41 -1.74 10.51
C TRP A 168 3.47 -2.62 11.18
N GLY A 169 3.74 -2.40 12.46
CA GLY A 169 4.68 -3.20 13.23
C GLY A 169 4.31 -4.68 13.32
N GLY A 170 3.01 -5.00 13.25
CA GLY A 170 2.49 -6.37 13.24
C GLY A 170 2.43 -7.07 11.87
N LEU A 171 2.81 -6.39 10.79
CA LEU A 171 2.65 -6.89 9.43
C LEU A 171 3.35 -8.23 9.18
N HIS A 172 4.53 -8.44 9.77
CA HIS A 172 5.30 -9.68 9.65
C HIS A 172 4.56 -10.92 10.21
N ASP A 173 3.74 -10.75 11.22
CA ASP A 173 3.02 -11.87 11.83
C ASP A 173 2.03 -12.52 10.85
N LYS A 174 1.47 -11.73 9.93
CA LYS A 174 0.55 -12.19 8.89
C LYS A 174 1.24 -12.50 7.57
N PHE A 175 2.16 -11.65 7.15
CA PHE A 175 2.93 -11.84 5.92
C PHE A 175 4.39 -12.19 6.25
N PRO A 176 4.70 -13.47 6.51
CA PRO A 176 5.99 -13.90 7.05
C PRO A 176 7.08 -13.94 5.97
N LYS A 177 7.29 -12.80 5.31
CA LYS A 177 8.34 -12.53 4.33
C LYS A 177 9.24 -11.42 4.86
N TYR A 178 10.50 -11.46 4.46
CA TYR A 178 11.47 -10.44 4.88
C TYR A 178 11.08 -9.03 4.43
N GLU A 179 10.54 -8.92 3.21
CA GLU A 179 10.10 -7.67 2.59
C GLU A 179 9.06 -6.95 3.46
N PHE A 180 8.05 -7.65 3.92
CA PHE A 180 7.02 -7.08 4.80
C PHE A 180 7.53 -6.76 6.20
N SER A 181 8.51 -7.54 6.70
CA SER A 181 9.18 -7.21 7.96
C SER A 181 9.99 -5.91 7.85
N ALA A 182 10.69 -5.73 6.72
CA ALA A 182 11.52 -4.55 6.49
C ALA A 182 10.64 -3.29 6.39
N VAL A 183 9.59 -3.32 5.55
CA VAL A 183 8.70 -2.17 5.39
C VAL A 183 7.93 -1.87 6.66
N GLY A 184 7.33 -2.89 7.30
CA GLY A 184 6.58 -2.69 8.55
C GLY A 184 7.43 -2.13 9.69
N GLY A 185 8.72 -2.49 9.74
CA GLY A 185 9.68 -1.93 10.70
C GLY A 185 9.99 -0.45 10.44
N GLU A 186 10.25 -0.07 9.18
CA GLU A 186 10.49 1.32 8.79
C GLU A 186 9.25 2.20 9.01
N PHE A 187 8.06 1.69 8.69
CA PHE A 187 6.81 2.41 8.92
C PHE A 187 6.52 2.59 10.41
N ALA A 188 6.68 1.55 11.23
CA ALA A 188 6.50 1.70 12.67
C ALA A 188 7.50 2.68 13.30
N GLU A 189 8.70 2.81 12.74
CA GLU A 189 9.69 3.82 13.15
C GLU A 189 9.26 5.23 12.73
N SER A 190 8.78 5.41 11.48
CA SER A 190 8.29 6.72 11.03
C SER A 190 7.11 7.22 11.87
N GLU A 191 6.18 6.35 12.26
CA GLU A 191 5.07 6.68 13.15
C GLU A 191 5.54 7.16 14.55
N LEU A 192 6.65 6.62 15.05
CA LEU A 192 7.24 7.12 16.30
C LEU A 192 7.78 8.54 16.13
N ARG A 193 8.43 8.85 14.99
CA ARG A 193 8.93 10.20 14.69
C ARG A 193 7.79 11.19 14.50
N HIS A 194 6.70 10.80 13.86
CA HIS A 194 5.49 11.61 13.73
C HIS A 194 4.91 11.94 15.12
N ALA A 195 4.74 10.94 15.97
CA ALA A 195 4.23 11.12 17.33
C ALA A 195 5.14 12.04 18.17
N GLU A 196 6.46 11.93 18.06
CA GLU A 196 7.42 12.84 18.73
C GLU A 196 7.29 14.28 18.20
N ALA A 197 7.15 14.46 16.90
CA ALA A 197 6.98 15.78 16.29
C ALA A 197 5.67 16.45 16.73
N TYR A 198 4.58 15.72 16.75
CA TYR A 198 3.28 16.26 17.21
C TYR A 198 3.26 16.52 18.72
N SER A 199 3.92 15.67 19.50
CA SER A 199 4.10 15.96 20.94
C SER A 199 4.87 17.26 21.17
N ALA A 200 5.95 17.49 20.44
CA ALA A 200 6.71 18.75 20.50
C ALA A 200 5.91 19.96 20.04
N LEU A 201 5.06 19.80 19.02
CA LEU A 201 4.16 20.87 18.56
C LEU A 201 3.07 21.17 19.58
N LEU A 202 2.43 20.17 20.17
CA LEU A 202 1.43 20.36 21.23
C LEU A 202 2.03 21.10 22.44
N GLU A 203 3.26 20.73 22.84
CA GLU A 203 3.96 21.42 23.91
C GLU A 203 4.28 22.87 23.53
N THR A 204 4.78 23.11 22.33
CA THR A 204 5.15 24.42 21.80
C THR A 204 3.95 25.38 21.73
N LEU A 205 2.77 24.86 21.36
CA LEU A 205 1.52 25.63 21.29
C LEU A 205 0.78 25.68 22.63
N GLY A 206 1.21 24.97 23.67
CA GLY A 206 0.57 24.91 24.97
C GLY A 206 -0.71 24.08 25.01
N LEU A 207 -0.84 23.05 24.18
CA LEU A 207 -2.07 22.26 23.99
C LEU A 207 -2.09 20.92 24.76
N ASN A 208 -1.09 20.62 25.60
CA ASN A 208 -0.97 19.33 26.30
C ASN A 208 -2.18 19.04 27.22
N GLU A 209 -2.73 20.04 27.91
CA GLU A 209 -3.91 19.83 28.77
C GLU A 209 -5.15 19.48 27.96
N GLN A 210 -5.34 20.11 26.78
CA GLN A 210 -6.42 19.81 25.88
C GLN A 210 -6.27 18.39 25.31
N PHE A 211 -5.06 17.98 24.96
CA PHE A 211 -4.78 16.62 24.48
C PHE A 211 -5.11 15.54 25.52
N ASN A 212 -4.84 15.80 26.81
CA ASN A 212 -5.20 14.88 27.89
C ASN A 212 -6.71 14.67 28.04
N ARG A 213 -7.53 15.56 27.47
CA ARG A 213 -9.00 15.51 27.50
C ARG A 213 -9.62 15.15 26.14
N ILE A 214 -8.84 14.61 25.24
CA ILE A 214 -9.24 14.32 23.84
C ILE A 214 -10.45 13.37 23.77
N ASP A 215 -10.55 12.42 24.69
CA ASP A 215 -11.67 11.47 24.80
C ASP A 215 -13.01 12.13 25.18
N GLU A 216 -13.00 13.38 25.66
CA GLU A 216 -14.19 14.17 25.96
C GLU A 216 -14.78 14.85 24.72
N ILE A 217 -14.04 14.87 23.59
CA ILE A 217 -14.43 15.52 22.34
C ILE A 217 -15.23 14.51 21.49
N PRO A 218 -16.54 14.74 21.26
CA PRO A 218 -17.42 13.76 20.60
C PRO A 218 -16.93 13.36 19.20
N ALA A 219 -16.50 14.34 18.38
CA ALA A 219 -16.03 14.09 17.02
C ALA A 219 -14.80 13.17 16.99
N LEU A 220 -13.86 13.39 17.91
CA LEU A 220 -12.64 12.57 18.01
C LEU A 220 -12.93 11.18 18.57
N LYS A 221 -13.86 11.08 19.52
CA LYS A 221 -14.31 9.79 20.05
C LYS A 221 -14.96 8.94 18.96
N GLU A 222 -15.87 9.51 18.17
CA GLU A 222 -16.53 8.79 17.08
C GLU A 222 -15.50 8.33 16.04
N ARG A 223 -14.49 9.17 15.72
CA ARG A 223 -13.39 8.76 14.84
C ARG A 223 -12.59 7.60 15.45
N THR A 224 -12.24 7.65 16.73
CA THR A 224 -11.54 6.54 17.41
C THR A 224 -12.36 5.25 17.37
N ASP A 225 -13.66 5.33 17.59
CA ASP A 225 -14.57 4.17 17.52
C ASP A 225 -14.59 3.57 16.10
N TYR A 226 -14.63 4.41 15.05
CA TYR A 226 -14.54 4.00 13.66
C TYR A 226 -13.18 3.33 13.35
N LEU A 227 -12.06 3.96 13.74
CA LEU A 227 -10.71 3.44 13.54
C LEU A 227 -10.55 2.08 14.25
N GLY A 228 -11.02 1.98 15.51
CA GLY A 228 -11.00 0.75 16.29
C GLY A 228 -11.80 -0.38 15.64
N LYS A 229 -12.98 -0.07 15.07
CA LYS A 229 -13.80 -1.01 14.32
C LYS A 229 -13.06 -1.51 13.08
N SER A 230 -12.45 -0.61 12.30
CA SER A 230 -11.73 -0.93 11.07
C SER A 230 -10.57 -1.93 11.29
N VAL A 231 -9.83 -1.79 12.40
CA VAL A 231 -8.72 -2.70 12.71
C VAL A 231 -9.15 -3.93 13.54
N SER A 232 -10.40 -4.00 14.00
CA SER A 232 -10.87 -5.10 14.85
C SER A 232 -10.89 -6.46 14.15
N TRP A 233 -11.15 -6.48 12.84
CA TRP A 233 -11.18 -7.69 12.03
C TRP A 233 -9.82 -8.40 11.97
N ALA A 234 -8.72 -7.66 12.10
CA ALA A 234 -7.38 -8.25 12.16
C ALA A 234 -7.17 -9.17 13.37
N LYS A 235 -8.04 -9.09 14.39
CA LYS A 235 -7.96 -9.87 15.64
C LYS A 235 -8.73 -11.19 15.60
N THR A 236 -9.54 -11.45 14.57
CA THR A 236 -10.34 -12.69 14.46
C THR A 236 -9.49 -13.94 14.22
N GLY A 237 -8.29 -13.80 13.67
CA GLY A 237 -7.41 -14.89 13.30
C GLY A 237 -7.57 -15.36 11.86
N GLU A 238 -8.69 -15.06 11.20
CA GLU A 238 -8.95 -15.41 9.81
C GLU A 238 -8.20 -14.49 8.85
N ASP A 239 -7.60 -15.06 7.80
CA ASP A 239 -6.80 -14.29 6.85
C ASP A 239 -7.64 -13.31 6.02
N LYS A 240 -8.86 -13.70 5.61
CA LYS A 240 -9.79 -12.81 4.89
C LYS A 240 -10.20 -11.61 5.73
N ASP A 241 -10.44 -11.77 7.03
CA ASP A 241 -10.76 -10.68 7.95
C ASP A 241 -9.57 -9.75 8.15
N TYR A 242 -8.36 -10.30 8.22
CA TYR A 242 -7.14 -9.48 8.24
C TYR A 242 -7.01 -8.62 6.99
N VAL A 243 -7.30 -9.20 5.81
CA VAL A 243 -7.29 -8.46 4.54
C VAL A 243 -8.34 -7.36 4.54
N LEU A 244 -9.54 -7.58 5.08
CA LEU A 244 -10.52 -6.50 5.25
C LEU A 244 -9.97 -5.39 6.15
N SER A 245 -9.39 -5.69 7.31
CA SER A 245 -8.74 -4.68 8.16
C SER A 245 -7.63 -3.93 7.42
N LEU A 246 -6.81 -4.64 6.64
CA LEU A 246 -5.76 -4.02 5.85
C LEU A 246 -6.32 -3.06 4.79
N ILE A 247 -7.40 -3.44 4.09
CA ILE A 247 -8.08 -2.58 3.13
C ILE A 247 -8.58 -1.32 3.82
N LEU A 248 -9.35 -1.46 4.91
CA LEU A 248 -9.94 -0.32 5.61
C LEU A 248 -8.88 0.61 6.20
N PHE A 249 -7.82 0.02 6.75
CA PHE A 249 -6.70 0.76 7.30
C PHE A 249 -5.97 1.56 6.21
N SER A 250 -5.54 0.89 5.15
CA SER A 250 -4.75 1.50 4.08
C SER A 250 -5.52 2.55 3.29
N LEU A 251 -6.79 2.27 2.94
CA LEU A 251 -7.59 3.16 2.09
C LEU A 251 -8.16 4.35 2.85
N PHE A 252 -8.58 4.18 4.10
CA PHE A 252 -9.38 5.20 4.79
C PHE A 252 -8.66 5.82 5.98
N ILE A 253 -7.73 5.11 6.63
CA ILE A 253 -6.92 5.68 7.71
C ILE A 253 -5.69 6.35 7.12
N GLU A 254 -4.79 5.59 6.51
CA GLU A 254 -3.52 6.09 5.98
C GLU A 254 -3.67 7.06 4.80
N HIS A 255 -4.63 6.83 3.93
CA HIS A 255 -4.78 7.61 2.70
C HIS A 255 -5.80 8.76 2.81
N VAL A 256 -6.60 8.83 3.89
CA VAL A 256 -7.66 9.84 4.03
C VAL A 256 -7.68 10.55 5.38
N SER A 257 -7.70 9.82 6.52
CA SER A 257 -8.10 10.38 7.82
C SER A 257 -7.23 11.54 8.34
N LEU A 258 -5.96 11.62 7.96
CA LEU A 258 -5.06 12.72 8.37
C LEU A 258 -5.01 13.87 7.35
N PHE A 259 -5.35 13.59 6.10
CA PHE A 259 -5.04 14.49 5.00
C PHE A 259 -5.87 15.76 4.98
N SER A 260 -7.11 15.73 5.48
CA SER A 260 -7.92 16.95 5.61
C SER A 260 -7.32 17.93 6.63
N GLN A 261 -6.77 17.41 7.73
CA GLN A 261 -6.07 18.21 8.73
C GLN A 261 -4.73 18.72 8.20
N PHE A 262 -3.99 17.92 7.43
CA PHE A 262 -2.77 18.37 6.76
C PHE A 262 -3.04 19.51 5.78
N LEU A 263 -4.09 19.40 4.95
CA LEU A 263 -4.54 20.45 4.06
C LEU A 263 -4.83 21.75 4.83
N ILE A 264 -5.62 21.67 5.93
CA ILE A 264 -5.97 22.82 6.78
C ILE A 264 -4.69 23.47 7.34
N MET A 265 -3.77 22.69 7.91
CA MET A 265 -2.57 23.22 8.54
C MET A 265 -1.61 23.86 7.51
N MET A 266 -1.38 23.21 6.37
CA MET A 266 -0.50 23.74 5.32
C MET A 266 -1.11 24.96 4.63
N SER A 267 -2.42 25.12 4.62
CA SER A 267 -3.11 26.26 4.01
C SER A 267 -2.75 27.62 4.65
N PHE A 268 -2.38 27.66 5.92
CA PHE A 268 -1.93 28.88 6.60
C PHE A 268 -0.63 29.39 5.99
N ASN A 269 0.34 28.52 5.71
CA ASN A 269 1.57 28.93 5.04
C ASN A 269 1.29 29.27 3.57
N LYS A 270 0.50 28.47 2.89
CA LYS A 270 0.16 28.64 1.47
C LYS A 270 -0.48 29.97 1.15
N HIS A 271 -1.48 30.37 1.94
CA HIS A 271 -2.33 31.52 1.64
C HIS A 271 -1.99 32.77 2.46
N GLN A 272 -1.41 32.61 3.66
CA GLN A 272 -1.12 33.74 4.56
C GLN A 272 0.36 33.92 4.87
N ASN A 273 1.23 32.99 4.43
CA ASN A 273 2.65 32.98 4.77
C ASN A 273 2.88 33.03 6.31
N THR A 274 2.10 32.23 7.05
CA THR A 274 2.16 32.07 8.51
C THR A 274 2.33 30.60 8.88
N LEU A 275 2.84 30.32 10.07
CA LEU A 275 3.04 28.99 10.62
C LEU A 275 3.93 28.10 9.71
N SER A 276 5.00 28.67 9.18
CA SER A 276 5.86 27.99 8.19
C SER A 276 6.62 26.79 8.77
N GLY A 277 7.09 26.87 10.02
CA GLY A 277 7.76 25.75 10.68
C GLY A 277 6.82 24.56 10.90
N LEU A 278 5.60 24.85 11.34
CA LEU A 278 4.54 23.86 11.51
C LEU A 278 4.13 23.25 10.16
N SER A 279 3.95 24.08 9.12
CA SER A 279 3.65 23.63 7.76
C SER A 279 4.73 22.68 7.23
N ASN A 280 6.01 22.96 7.48
CA ASN A 280 7.11 22.10 7.02
C ASN A 280 7.11 20.71 7.68
N VAL A 281 6.78 20.61 8.98
CA VAL A 281 6.63 19.30 9.65
C VAL A 281 5.45 18.54 9.06
N ILE A 282 4.29 19.21 8.90
CA ILE A 282 3.10 18.60 8.30
C ILE A 282 3.38 18.13 6.88
N GLU A 283 4.11 18.91 6.07
CA GLU A 283 4.53 18.50 4.73
C GLU A 283 5.43 17.26 4.77
N ALA A 284 6.41 17.22 5.67
CA ALA A 284 7.31 16.08 5.81
C ALA A 284 6.56 14.81 6.21
N THR A 285 5.65 14.89 7.19
CA THR A 285 4.77 13.79 7.60
C THR A 285 3.85 13.36 6.47
N SER A 286 3.15 14.29 5.81
CA SER A 286 2.20 13.96 4.75
C SER A 286 2.83 13.19 3.57
N LYS A 287 4.12 13.42 3.30
CA LYS A 287 4.89 12.65 2.30
C LYS A 287 5.11 11.20 2.73
N GLU A 288 5.42 10.97 4.00
CA GLU A 288 5.59 9.61 4.53
C GLU A 288 4.24 8.88 4.62
N GLU A 289 3.16 9.56 5.06
CA GLU A 289 1.80 9.01 5.06
C GLU A 289 1.30 8.63 3.66
N GLN A 290 1.65 9.42 2.65
CA GLN A 290 1.34 9.07 1.26
C GLN A 290 2.06 7.77 0.83
N ILE A 291 3.30 7.55 1.28
CA ILE A 291 4.04 6.31 1.04
C ILE A 291 3.36 5.13 1.73
N HIS A 292 2.91 5.30 3.00
CA HIS A 292 2.18 4.27 3.75
C HIS A 292 0.88 3.87 3.03
N GLY A 293 0.08 4.84 2.61
CA GLY A 293 -1.16 4.59 1.88
C GLY A 293 -0.95 3.84 0.57
N LEU A 294 0.06 4.24 -0.23
CA LEU A 294 0.40 3.57 -1.48
C LEU A 294 0.91 2.14 -1.30
N PHE A 295 1.71 1.89 -0.27
CA PHE A 295 2.12 0.53 0.08
C PHE A 295 0.92 -0.35 0.40
N GLY A 296 -0.01 0.15 1.20
CA GLY A 296 -1.24 -0.56 1.50
C GLY A 296 -2.08 -0.86 0.26
N ILE A 297 -2.23 0.10 -0.65
CA ILE A 297 -2.91 -0.08 -1.94
C ILE A 297 -2.25 -1.19 -2.76
N ASP A 298 -0.92 -1.20 -2.85
CA ASP A 298 -0.20 -2.23 -3.61
C ASP A 298 -0.31 -3.62 -2.99
N ILE A 299 -0.30 -3.74 -1.66
CA ILE A 299 -0.58 -5.02 -0.99
C ILE A 299 -1.99 -5.50 -1.33
N VAL A 300 -3.00 -4.62 -1.25
CA VAL A 300 -4.39 -4.97 -1.57
C VAL A 300 -4.53 -5.45 -3.02
N ASN A 301 -3.91 -4.75 -3.97
CA ASN A 301 -3.91 -5.14 -5.38
C ASN A 301 -3.22 -6.49 -5.60
N THR A 302 -2.09 -6.74 -4.93
CA THR A 302 -1.39 -8.03 -5.00
C THR A 302 -2.23 -9.16 -4.38
N LEU A 303 -2.93 -8.90 -3.26
CA LEU A 303 -3.84 -9.86 -2.65
C LEU A 303 -5.05 -10.15 -3.53
N ARG A 304 -5.55 -9.14 -4.26
CA ARG A 304 -6.63 -9.33 -5.24
C ARG A 304 -6.23 -10.26 -6.37
N GLU A 305 -4.95 -10.24 -6.79
CA GLU A 305 -4.41 -11.19 -7.76
C GLU A 305 -4.21 -12.59 -7.15
N GLU A 306 -3.72 -12.68 -5.91
CA GLU A 306 -3.41 -13.97 -5.25
C GLU A 306 -4.64 -14.70 -4.71
N ARG A 307 -5.64 -13.95 -4.25
CA ARG A 307 -6.87 -14.41 -3.60
C ARG A 307 -8.12 -13.71 -4.12
N PRO A 308 -8.41 -13.76 -5.44
CA PRO A 308 -9.54 -13.05 -6.03
C PRO A 308 -10.89 -13.46 -5.40
N GLU A 309 -10.99 -14.69 -4.90
CA GLU A 309 -12.16 -15.21 -4.22
C GLU A 309 -12.51 -14.51 -2.90
N TRP A 310 -11.59 -13.73 -2.32
CA TRP A 310 -11.86 -12.96 -1.11
C TRP A 310 -12.52 -11.61 -1.39
N PHE A 311 -12.38 -11.11 -2.62
CA PHE A 311 -12.96 -9.84 -3.07
C PHE A 311 -14.37 -10.04 -3.62
N ASP A 312 -15.20 -10.71 -2.83
CA ASP A 312 -16.59 -11.02 -3.12
C ASP A 312 -17.54 -9.86 -2.76
N GLU A 313 -18.84 -10.07 -2.98
CA GLU A 313 -19.89 -9.09 -2.69
C GLU A 313 -19.90 -8.65 -1.23
N SER A 314 -19.66 -9.58 -0.30
CA SER A 314 -19.60 -9.29 1.14
C SER A 314 -18.43 -8.37 1.50
N MET A 315 -17.25 -8.59 0.90
CA MET A 315 -16.09 -7.71 1.06
C MET A 315 -16.39 -6.33 0.48
N SER A 316 -16.94 -6.27 -0.72
CA SER A 316 -17.27 -5.00 -1.38
C SER A 316 -18.28 -4.19 -0.58
N GLN A 317 -19.31 -4.81 -0.05
CA GLN A 317 -20.30 -4.16 0.81
C GLN A 317 -19.64 -3.59 2.07
N ALA A 318 -18.80 -4.36 2.75
CA ALA A 318 -18.11 -3.91 3.96
C ALA A 318 -17.17 -2.71 3.68
N VAL A 319 -16.50 -2.69 2.52
CA VAL A 319 -15.64 -1.58 2.11
C VAL A 319 -16.46 -0.32 1.81
N TYR A 320 -17.59 -0.43 1.10
CA TYR A 320 -18.45 0.72 0.84
C TYR A 320 -19.10 1.29 2.11
N GLU A 321 -19.57 0.44 3.00
CA GLU A 321 -20.11 0.89 4.30
C GLU A 321 -19.03 1.62 5.11
N ALA A 322 -17.81 1.08 5.18
CA ALA A 322 -16.71 1.71 5.87
C ALA A 322 -16.28 3.04 5.22
N CYS A 323 -16.37 3.16 3.89
CA CYS A 323 -16.09 4.41 3.19
C CYS A 323 -17.09 5.52 3.58
N LEU A 324 -18.37 5.18 3.68
CA LEU A 324 -19.40 6.13 4.16
C LEU A 324 -19.19 6.49 5.63
N ASP A 325 -18.86 5.52 6.49
CA ASP A 325 -18.55 5.74 7.90
C ASP A 325 -17.33 6.66 8.06
N SER A 326 -16.29 6.46 7.21
CA SER A 326 -15.10 7.31 7.18
C SER A 326 -15.44 8.75 6.81
N TYR A 327 -16.25 8.96 5.76
CA TYR A 327 -16.67 10.30 5.37
C TYR A 327 -17.44 11.01 6.49
N ASP A 328 -18.38 10.31 7.13
CA ASP A 328 -19.19 10.89 8.21
C ASP A 328 -18.34 11.22 9.44
N ALA A 329 -17.36 10.38 9.78
CA ALA A 329 -16.44 10.65 10.88
C ALA A 329 -15.55 11.86 10.57
N GLU A 330 -14.92 11.92 9.39
CA GLU A 330 -14.06 13.03 8.99
C GLU A 330 -14.85 14.34 8.83
N LYS A 331 -16.08 14.28 8.33
CA LYS A 331 -16.97 15.45 8.28
C LYS A 331 -17.20 16.05 9.66
N LYS A 332 -17.45 15.22 10.68
CA LYS A 332 -17.64 15.69 12.07
C LYS A 332 -16.36 16.29 12.65
N VAL A 333 -15.20 15.73 12.30
CA VAL A 333 -13.91 16.31 12.69
C VAL A 333 -13.73 17.68 12.04
N VAL A 334 -14.02 17.84 10.75
CA VAL A 334 -13.97 19.13 10.06
C VAL A 334 -14.99 20.13 10.63
N ASP A 335 -16.22 19.69 10.93
CA ASP A 335 -17.23 20.52 11.58
C ASP A 335 -16.75 21.04 12.94
N TRP A 336 -16.06 20.21 13.72
CA TRP A 336 -15.46 20.60 15.00
C TRP A 336 -14.21 21.49 14.82
N ILE A 337 -13.37 21.24 13.83
CA ILE A 337 -12.20 22.10 13.53
C ILE A 337 -12.67 23.54 13.26
N PHE A 338 -13.79 23.72 12.58
CA PHE A 338 -14.34 25.02 12.22
C PHE A 338 -15.51 25.46 13.12
N GLU A 339 -15.61 24.98 14.37
CA GLU A 339 -16.73 25.29 15.28
C GLU A 339 -16.85 26.78 15.60
N ASP A 340 -15.75 27.54 15.64
CA ASP A 340 -15.72 28.99 15.87
C ASP A 340 -15.74 29.81 14.58
N GLY A 341 -15.80 29.18 13.42
CA GLY A 341 -15.84 29.82 12.09
C GLY A 341 -14.90 29.23 11.09
N GLU A 342 -15.24 29.39 9.81
CA GLU A 342 -14.46 28.90 8.69
C GLU A 342 -13.26 29.83 8.38
N LEU A 343 -12.27 29.28 7.70
CA LEU A 343 -11.13 30.07 7.21
C LEU A 343 -11.50 30.78 5.91
N ASP A 344 -11.26 32.09 5.85
CA ASP A 344 -11.58 32.90 4.66
C ASP A 344 -10.87 32.38 3.38
N PHE A 345 -9.71 31.72 3.54
CA PHE A 345 -8.87 31.23 2.45
C PHE A 345 -9.03 29.73 2.19
N LEU A 346 -9.75 28.98 3.03
CA LEU A 346 -10.07 27.57 2.89
C LEU A 346 -11.46 27.29 3.50
N PRO A 347 -12.55 27.50 2.74
CA PRO A 347 -13.90 27.20 3.20
C PRO A 347 -14.09 25.70 3.51
N LYS A 348 -14.94 25.40 4.47
CA LYS A 348 -15.26 24.02 4.88
C LYS A 348 -15.69 23.13 3.71
N GLU A 349 -16.47 23.66 2.79
CA GLU A 349 -16.96 22.93 1.62
C GLU A 349 -15.82 22.40 0.76
N GLU A 350 -14.75 23.20 0.58
CA GLU A 350 -13.55 22.79 -0.16
C GLU A 350 -12.84 21.60 0.53
N VAL A 351 -12.72 21.63 1.86
CA VAL A 351 -12.15 20.52 2.64
C VAL A 351 -13.01 19.27 2.53
N LEU A 352 -14.33 19.38 2.55
CA LEU A 352 -15.23 18.23 2.40
C LEU A 352 -15.18 17.62 1.00
N GLU A 353 -15.04 18.43 -0.06
CA GLU A 353 -14.86 17.93 -1.41
C GLU A 353 -13.48 17.26 -1.58
N PHE A 354 -12.44 17.79 -0.96
CA PHE A 354 -11.13 17.14 -0.90
C PHE A 354 -11.21 15.74 -0.26
N ILE A 355 -11.95 15.57 0.85
CA ILE A 355 -12.17 14.27 1.49
C ILE A 355 -12.89 13.30 0.55
N LYS A 356 -13.99 13.73 -0.12
CA LYS A 356 -14.72 12.90 -1.09
C LYS A 356 -13.82 12.44 -2.23
N ASN A 357 -13.02 13.35 -2.77
CA ASN A 357 -12.08 13.03 -3.84
C ASN A 357 -11.04 11.99 -3.39
N ARG A 358 -10.46 12.14 -2.20
CA ARG A 358 -9.50 11.15 -1.68
C ARG A 358 -10.14 9.78 -1.44
N LEU A 359 -11.35 9.73 -0.88
CA LEU A 359 -12.10 8.49 -0.68
C LEU A 359 -12.41 7.78 -2.01
N ASN A 360 -12.87 8.52 -3.01
CA ASN A 360 -13.11 7.99 -4.35
C ASN A 360 -11.82 7.46 -4.99
N ASN A 361 -10.72 8.22 -4.90
CA ASN A 361 -9.42 7.80 -5.42
C ASN A 361 -8.90 6.55 -4.72
N SER A 362 -9.11 6.43 -3.39
CA SER A 362 -8.78 5.24 -2.62
C SER A 362 -9.54 4.02 -3.12
N LEU A 363 -10.85 4.13 -3.32
CA LEU A 363 -11.68 3.06 -3.86
C LEU A 363 -11.23 2.63 -5.27
N GLU A 364 -11.06 3.59 -6.18
CA GLU A 364 -10.62 3.30 -7.56
C GLU A 364 -9.25 2.65 -7.62
N SER A 365 -8.33 3.03 -6.71
CA SER A 365 -6.96 2.51 -6.69
C SER A 365 -6.88 1.00 -6.48
N VAL A 366 -7.91 0.42 -5.89
CA VAL A 366 -8.02 -1.03 -5.64
C VAL A 366 -9.20 -1.68 -6.38
N GLY A 367 -9.77 -0.98 -7.37
CA GLY A 367 -10.78 -1.50 -8.29
C GLY A 367 -12.21 -1.57 -7.75
N PHE A 368 -12.56 -0.69 -6.80
CA PHE A 368 -13.95 -0.40 -6.42
C PHE A 368 -14.47 0.84 -7.16
N ASP A 369 -15.79 0.95 -7.32
CA ASP A 369 -16.41 2.12 -7.94
C ASP A 369 -16.42 3.31 -6.97
N LYS A 370 -16.39 4.53 -7.54
CA LYS A 370 -16.67 5.77 -6.80
C LYS A 370 -18.08 5.79 -6.23
N ILE A 371 -18.24 6.38 -5.04
CA ILE A 371 -19.55 6.50 -4.39
C ILE A 371 -19.98 7.95 -4.15
N PHE A 372 -19.06 8.91 -4.22
CA PHE A 372 -19.37 10.32 -4.04
C PHE A 372 -19.39 11.06 -5.36
N ASP A 373 -20.40 11.91 -5.55
CA ASP A 373 -20.35 12.97 -6.56
C ASP A 373 -19.40 14.07 -6.08
N GLU A 374 -18.51 14.53 -6.94
CA GLU A 374 -17.48 15.52 -6.65
C GLU A 374 -17.74 16.84 -7.37
N ASP A 375 -17.62 17.97 -6.68
CA ASP A 375 -17.48 19.26 -7.31
C ASP A 375 -16.03 19.47 -7.79
N LYS A 376 -15.81 19.34 -9.09
CA LYS A 376 -14.49 19.43 -9.71
C LYS A 376 -13.83 20.80 -9.54
N GLU A 377 -14.61 21.87 -9.45
CA GLU A 377 -14.06 23.23 -9.25
C GLU A 377 -13.52 23.38 -7.84
N LEU A 378 -14.21 22.82 -6.85
CA LEU A 378 -13.74 22.82 -5.45
C LEU A 378 -12.54 21.89 -5.28
N VAL A 379 -12.56 20.69 -5.86
CA VAL A 379 -11.39 19.77 -5.83
C VAL A 379 -10.17 20.44 -6.43
N GLN A 380 -10.30 21.15 -7.54
CA GLN A 380 -9.17 21.83 -8.19
C GLN A 380 -8.50 22.88 -7.30
N LYS A 381 -9.23 23.53 -6.41
CA LYS A 381 -8.66 24.51 -5.47
C LYS A 381 -7.68 23.92 -4.47
N SER A 382 -7.81 22.63 -4.15
CA SER A 382 -6.92 21.89 -3.24
C SER A 382 -5.79 21.11 -3.95
N GLU A 383 -5.70 21.14 -5.30
CA GLU A 383 -4.66 20.41 -6.05
C GLU A 383 -3.23 20.81 -5.66
N TRP A 384 -3.01 22.08 -5.28
CA TRP A 384 -1.72 22.54 -4.80
C TRP A 384 -1.15 21.69 -3.65
N PHE A 385 -2.00 21.15 -2.81
CA PHE A 385 -1.59 20.28 -1.70
C PHE A 385 -0.97 18.98 -2.22
N ASN A 386 -1.61 18.35 -3.20
CA ASN A 386 -1.09 17.15 -3.82
C ASN A 386 0.25 17.41 -4.52
N ASP A 387 0.39 18.56 -5.18
CA ASP A 387 1.65 18.95 -5.83
C ASP A 387 2.78 19.13 -4.81
N GLU A 388 2.52 19.71 -3.64
CA GLU A 388 3.50 19.88 -2.57
C GLU A 388 3.86 18.56 -1.88
N VAL A 389 2.88 17.68 -1.62
CA VAL A 389 3.08 16.38 -0.99
C VAL A 389 3.82 15.41 -1.92
N ILE A 390 3.47 15.39 -3.21
CA ILE A 390 4.12 14.50 -4.19
C ILE A 390 5.54 14.99 -4.52
N GLY A 391 5.83 16.26 -4.49
CA GLY A 391 7.12 16.96 -4.65
C GLY A 391 8.17 16.29 -5.55
N THR A 392 9.19 17.02 -5.97
CA THR A 392 10.16 16.57 -6.98
C THR A 392 10.99 15.33 -6.62
N LYS A 393 11.25 15.06 -5.35
CA LYS A 393 12.01 13.87 -4.91
C LYS A 393 11.20 12.55 -4.93
N LEU A 394 9.87 12.65 -4.78
CA LEU A 394 8.97 11.50 -4.89
C LEU A 394 8.47 11.30 -6.33
N THR A 395 8.59 12.29 -7.20
CA THR A 395 8.10 12.23 -8.60
C THR A 395 8.70 11.05 -9.37
N ASP A 396 9.98 10.74 -9.19
CA ASP A 396 10.62 9.60 -9.86
C ASP A 396 10.09 8.24 -9.32
N PHE A 397 9.82 8.17 -8.02
CA PHE A 397 9.19 7.00 -7.39
C PHE A 397 7.77 6.79 -7.91
N PHE A 398 6.95 7.85 -7.90
CA PHE A 398 5.57 7.79 -8.38
C PHE A 398 5.48 7.63 -9.91
N ASN A 399 6.35 8.23 -10.70
CA ASN A 399 6.36 8.07 -12.16
C ASN A 399 6.67 6.63 -12.57
N LYS A 400 7.58 5.94 -11.90
CA LYS A 400 7.84 4.52 -12.16
C LYS A 400 6.60 3.66 -11.89
N ARG A 401 5.80 4.01 -10.87
CA ARG A 401 4.59 3.27 -10.50
C ARG A 401 3.37 3.64 -11.31
N SER A 402 3.19 4.91 -11.64
CA SER A 402 2.10 5.33 -12.53
C SER A 402 2.17 4.69 -13.91
N VAL A 403 3.39 4.41 -14.41
CA VAL A 403 3.59 3.63 -15.64
C VAL A 403 3.15 2.17 -15.46
N ASN A 404 3.36 1.57 -14.30
CA ASN A 404 2.87 0.22 -14.00
C ASN A 404 1.35 0.21 -13.82
N TYR A 405 0.79 1.22 -13.15
CA TYR A 405 -0.66 1.40 -12.98
C TYR A 405 -1.37 1.58 -14.35
N THR A 406 -0.80 2.40 -15.23
CA THR A 406 -1.32 2.59 -16.60
C THR A 406 -1.18 1.33 -17.44
N LYS A 407 -0.16 0.50 -17.22
CA LYS A 407 -0.01 -0.81 -17.87
C LYS A 407 -1.07 -1.81 -17.39
N TYR A 408 -1.44 -1.82 -16.11
CA TYR A 408 -2.51 -2.67 -15.60
C TYR A 408 -3.88 -2.24 -16.16
N ALA A 409 -4.19 -0.95 -16.15
CA ALA A 409 -5.40 -0.43 -16.79
C ALA A 409 -5.45 -0.68 -18.31
N ASN A 410 -4.30 -0.61 -18.99
CA ASN A 410 -4.18 -0.91 -20.42
C ASN A 410 -4.15 -2.41 -20.71
N SER A 411 -3.63 -3.26 -19.82
CA SER A 411 -3.67 -4.72 -19.99
C SER A 411 -5.08 -5.28 -19.88
N ILE A 412 -5.92 -4.67 -19.03
CA ILE A 412 -7.37 -4.98 -18.99
C ILE A 412 -8.03 -4.57 -20.31
N LYS A 413 -7.65 -3.42 -20.89
CA LYS A 413 -8.16 -2.98 -22.20
C LYS A 413 -7.64 -3.81 -23.39
N GLU A 414 -6.39 -4.28 -23.34
CA GLU A 414 -5.84 -5.16 -24.39
C GLU A 414 -6.44 -6.57 -24.35
N ASN A 415 -6.77 -7.10 -23.19
CA ASN A 415 -7.47 -8.38 -23.07
C ASN A 415 -8.94 -8.29 -23.53
N THR A 416 -9.58 -7.13 -23.38
CA THR A 416 -10.95 -6.88 -23.89
C THR A 416 -11.02 -6.77 -25.41
N LEU A 417 -9.93 -6.39 -26.08
CA LEU A 417 -9.88 -6.27 -27.55
C LEU A 417 -9.86 -7.62 -28.28
N PHE A 418 -9.57 -8.74 -27.59
CA PHE A 418 -9.48 -10.07 -28.18
C PHE A 418 -10.45 -11.11 -27.59
N SER A 419 -11.42 -10.68 -26.77
CA SER A 419 -12.46 -11.56 -26.23
C SER A 419 -13.77 -11.42 -27.02
N PRO A 420 -14.34 -12.53 -27.55
CA PRO A 420 -15.57 -12.47 -28.35
C PRO A 420 -16.86 -12.25 -27.54
N ASN A 421 -16.82 -12.06 -26.24
CA ASN A 421 -18.01 -11.95 -25.38
C ASN A 421 -18.02 -10.65 -24.58
N SER A 422 -18.57 -9.59 -25.18
CA SER A 422 -18.81 -8.28 -24.56
C SER A 422 -20.03 -8.24 -23.60
N GLU A 423 -20.67 -9.37 -23.33
CA GLU A 423 -21.87 -9.40 -22.47
C GLU A 423 -21.56 -9.54 -20.96
N PHE A 424 -20.37 -10.03 -20.59
CA PHE A 424 -20.02 -10.24 -19.18
C PHE A 424 -19.57 -8.97 -18.44
N GLU A 425 -19.09 -7.93 -19.14
CA GLU A 425 -18.61 -6.69 -18.49
C GLU A 425 -19.76 -5.74 -18.09
N GLN A 426 -20.92 -5.82 -18.76
CA GLN A 426 -22.07 -5.00 -18.39
C GLN A 426 -22.78 -5.49 -17.12
N GLU A 427 -22.77 -6.80 -16.83
CA GLU A 427 -23.37 -7.34 -15.62
C GLU A 427 -22.55 -7.01 -14.35
N GLY A 428 -21.22 -6.97 -14.41
CA GLY A 428 -20.36 -6.63 -13.26
C GLY A 428 -20.49 -5.16 -12.84
N ALA A 429 -20.49 -4.25 -13.82
CA ALA A 429 -20.61 -2.81 -13.56
C ALA A 429 -22.01 -2.41 -13.06
N ASP A 430 -23.07 -3.06 -13.56
CA ASP A 430 -24.43 -2.84 -13.10
C ASP A 430 -24.67 -3.38 -11.69
N ASN A 431 -24.07 -4.51 -11.34
CA ASN A 431 -24.17 -5.09 -9.99
C ASN A 431 -23.46 -4.25 -8.95
N SER A 432 -22.29 -3.70 -9.27
CA SER A 432 -21.53 -2.81 -8.36
C SER A 432 -22.31 -1.51 -8.07
N LYS A 433 -22.84 -0.85 -9.11
CA LYS A 433 -23.69 0.35 -8.95
C LYS A 433 -24.99 0.06 -8.21
N ALA A 434 -25.59 -1.10 -8.44
CA ALA A 434 -26.80 -1.53 -7.72
C ALA A 434 -26.51 -1.72 -6.22
N MET A 435 -25.35 -2.30 -5.88
CA MET A 435 -24.90 -2.50 -4.50
C MET A 435 -24.61 -1.17 -3.79
N VAL A 436 -23.84 -0.26 -4.42
CA VAL A 436 -23.59 1.08 -3.88
C VAL A 436 -24.90 1.80 -3.59
N ASN A 437 -25.86 1.77 -4.53
CA ASN A 437 -27.16 2.39 -4.34
C ASN A 437 -28.00 1.71 -3.24
N ALA A 438 -27.88 0.39 -3.06
CA ALA A 438 -28.54 -0.35 -1.98
C ALA A 438 -27.98 0.05 -0.60
N VAL A 439 -26.66 0.15 -0.46
CA VAL A 439 -25.98 0.60 0.78
C VAL A 439 -26.36 2.04 1.10
N LEU A 440 -26.35 2.94 0.11
CA LEU A 440 -26.76 4.33 0.29
C LEU A 440 -28.24 4.45 0.70
N ARG A 441 -29.15 3.67 0.11
CA ARG A 441 -30.58 3.67 0.47
C ARG A 441 -30.85 3.11 1.86
N MET A 442 -30.17 2.03 2.26
CA MET A 442 -30.32 1.48 3.62
C MET A 442 -29.92 2.51 4.68
N ARG A 443 -28.83 3.24 4.43
CA ARG A 443 -28.34 4.27 5.35
C ARG A 443 -29.28 5.48 5.45
N MET A 444 -29.94 5.90 4.36
CA MET A 444 -30.94 6.97 4.36
C MET A 444 -32.23 6.60 5.10
N LEU A 445 -32.49 5.32 5.34
CA LEU A 445 -33.66 4.84 6.09
C LEU A 445 -33.37 4.65 7.59
N THR A 446 -32.12 4.75 8.01
CA THR A 446 -31.66 4.58 9.40
C THR A 446 -31.23 5.89 10.07
N LEU A 447 -31.21 7.01 9.33
CA LEU A 447 -31.09 8.40 9.82
C LEU A 447 -32.47 9.06 9.87
#